data_2bf023743d8abe4910953dfbbe8acdf7
#
_entry.id   2bf023743d8abe4910953dfbbe8acdf7
#
_cell.length_a   1.000
_cell.length_b   1.000
_cell.length_c   1.000
_cell.angle_alpha   90.00
_cell.angle_beta   90.00
_cell.angle_gamma   90.00
#
_symmetry.space_group_name_H-M   'P 1'
#
loop_
_entity.id
_entity.type
_entity.pdbx_description
1 polymer ?
#
loop_
_entity_poly.entity_id
_entity_poly.type
_entity_poly.pdbx_seq_one_letter_code
_entity_poly.pdbx_strand_id
1 'polypeptide(L)'
;HGDWYEGYVLDVLMDADSELITKLQVLEAGGDEAESALELTDSEQATHDNKIEAISIDGAGFNGKMLRGYEERQIEAIVPPKPIPSSAVFANTQFELSADGSSVTCPAGQTSSYAQADKRRNGTIFRFKRSQCDGCPLVAKCMPKPHSGLFGRSVQKNDYQGEYDRARAKASTERYQEVR
;
A
#
# COMPACT_ATOMS: atom_id res chain seq x y z
N HIS A 1 -0.12 -21.45 11.35
CA HIS A 1 1.07 -21.51 12.19
C HIS A 1 2.17 -20.81 11.42
N GLY A 2 2.55 -19.59 11.84
CA GLY A 2 3.72 -18.92 11.31
C GLY A 2 4.95 -19.45 12.02
N ASP A 3 5.95 -19.85 11.27
CA ASP A 3 7.24 -20.17 11.83
C ASP A 3 7.89 -18.88 12.33
N TRP A 4 8.40 -18.89 13.55
CA TRP A 4 9.15 -17.78 14.10
C TRP A 4 10.62 -17.97 13.74
N TYR A 5 11.21 -16.98 13.11
CA TYR A 5 12.65 -16.98 12.82
C TYR A 5 13.32 -15.94 13.71
N GLU A 6 14.36 -16.35 14.42
CA GLU A 6 15.34 -15.44 15.00
C GLU A 6 16.42 -15.19 13.95
N GLY A 7 16.72 -13.94 13.66
CA GLY A 7 17.72 -13.61 12.65
C GLY A 7 17.81 -12.12 12.38
N TYR A 8 18.50 -11.81 11.30
CA TYR A 8 18.71 -10.46 10.81
C TYR A 8 18.28 -10.35 9.36
N VAL A 9 17.82 -9.17 8.97
CA VAL A 9 17.56 -8.80 7.58
C VAL A 9 18.74 -7.93 7.13
N LEU A 10 19.24 -8.16 5.94
CA LEU A 10 20.29 -7.35 5.33
C LEU A 10 19.69 -6.54 4.19
N ASP A 11 19.66 -5.23 4.35
CA ASP A 11 19.35 -4.30 3.28
C ASP A 11 20.62 -3.95 2.52
N VAL A 12 20.55 -4.02 1.20
CA VAL A 12 21.68 -3.78 0.30
C VAL A 12 21.30 -2.72 -0.69
N LEU A 13 22.11 -1.67 -0.79
CA LEU A 13 22.03 -0.69 -1.86
C LEU A 13 23.16 -0.92 -2.84
N MET A 14 22.84 -0.97 -4.12
CA MET A 14 23.76 -1.26 -5.20
C MET A 14 23.58 -0.22 -6.31
N ASP A 15 24.69 0.26 -6.84
CA ASP A 15 24.68 1.08 -8.05
C ASP A 15 24.37 0.20 -9.27
N ALA A 16 23.35 0.58 -10.05
CA ALA A 16 22.85 -0.24 -11.14
C ALA A 16 23.80 -0.33 -12.33
N ASP A 17 24.62 0.69 -12.56
CA ASP A 17 25.52 0.76 -13.71
C ASP A 17 26.83 -0.04 -13.46
N SER A 18 27.39 0.10 -12.28
CA SER A 18 28.65 -0.56 -11.89
C SER A 18 28.46 -1.90 -11.19
N GLU A 19 27.25 -2.22 -10.76
CA GLU A 19 26.92 -3.40 -9.94
C GLU A 19 27.70 -3.44 -8.60
N LEU A 20 28.20 -2.30 -8.14
CA LEU A 20 28.90 -2.19 -6.87
C LEU A 20 27.91 -2.00 -5.73
N ILE A 21 28.12 -2.76 -4.65
CA ILE A 21 27.41 -2.51 -3.41
C ILE A 21 27.98 -1.24 -2.77
N THR A 22 27.15 -0.22 -2.63
CA THR A 22 27.52 1.09 -2.12
C THR A 22 27.21 1.22 -0.63
N LYS A 23 26.17 0.54 -0.16
CA LYS A 23 25.79 0.57 1.24
C LYS A 23 25.12 -0.72 1.71
N LEU A 24 25.30 -1.01 2.99
CA LEU A 24 24.67 -2.14 3.68
C LEU A 24 24.07 -1.68 5.01
N GLN A 25 22.95 -2.24 5.39
CA GLN A 25 22.35 -2.09 6.71
C GLN A 25 21.81 -3.42 7.22
N VAL A 26 22.09 -3.70 8.49
CA VAL A 26 21.59 -4.91 9.15
C VAL A 26 20.48 -4.52 10.11
N LEU A 27 19.34 -5.17 9.98
CA LEU A 27 18.16 -5.01 10.81
C LEU A 27 17.92 -6.27 11.64
N GLU A 28 17.39 -6.08 12.83
CA GLU A 28 16.82 -7.21 13.58
C GLU A 28 15.57 -7.75 12.88
N ALA A 29 15.31 -9.02 13.02
CA ALA A 29 14.08 -9.63 12.51
C ALA A 29 12.84 -8.91 13.05
N GLY A 30 12.01 -8.38 12.14
CA GLY A 30 10.83 -7.58 12.48
C GLY A 30 11.09 -6.07 12.61
N GLY A 31 12.26 -5.57 12.27
CA GLY A 31 12.53 -4.13 12.11
C GLY A 31 11.66 -3.48 11.02
N ASP A 32 11.59 -2.16 11.01
CA ASP A 32 10.85 -1.39 10.00
C ASP A 32 11.68 -1.27 8.72
N GLU A 33 11.52 -2.24 7.81
CA GLU A 33 12.23 -2.27 6.52
C GLU A 33 11.99 -1.00 5.68
N ALA A 34 10.81 -0.37 5.81
CA ALA A 34 10.53 0.85 5.05
C ALA A 34 11.34 2.04 5.57
N GLU A 35 11.48 2.17 6.88
CA GLU A 35 12.30 3.21 7.49
C GLU A 35 13.78 2.99 7.19
N SER A 36 14.25 1.76 7.36
CA SER A 36 15.62 1.37 7.07
C SER A 36 16.03 1.68 5.62
N ALA A 37 15.21 1.31 4.65
CA ALA A 37 15.49 1.56 3.24
C ALA A 37 15.59 3.07 2.91
N LEU A 38 14.75 3.89 3.54
CA LEU A 38 14.80 5.34 3.39
C LEU A 38 16.06 5.94 4.03
N GLU A 39 16.40 5.51 5.26
CA GLU A 39 17.63 5.93 5.96
C GLU A 39 18.90 5.50 5.21
N LEU A 40 18.91 4.27 4.67
CA LEU A 40 20.01 3.75 3.86
C LEU A 40 20.25 4.62 2.63
N THR A 41 19.18 5.02 1.94
CA THR A 41 19.20 5.90 0.78
C THR A 41 19.72 7.30 1.15
N ASP A 42 19.21 7.89 2.22
CA ASP A 42 19.65 9.21 2.70
C ASP A 42 21.14 9.18 3.08
N SER A 43 21.56 8.13 3.77
CA SER A 43 22.95 7.92 4.17
C SER A 43 23.90 7.72 2.99
N GLU A 44 23.44 7.06 1.92
CA GLU A 44 24.20 6.89 0.68
C GLU A 44 24.46 8.24 0.02
N GLN A 45 23.41 9.03 -0.19
CA GLN A 45 23.52 10.36 -0.79
C GLN A 45 24.43 11.28 0.02
N ALA A 46 24.33 11.23 1.35
CA ALA A 46 25.19 12.05 2.23
C ALA A 46 26.67 11.61 2.23
N THR A 47 26.93 10.29 2.07
CA THR A 47 28.30 9.76 2.08
C THR A 47 29.07 10.09 0.80
N HIS A 48 28.38 10.02 -0.34
CA HIS A 48 29.00 10.16 -1.65
C HIS A 48 28.71 11.50 -2.33
N ASP A 49 27.99 12.42 -1.65
CA ASP A 49 27.57 13.72 -2.19
C ASP A 49 26.92 13.59 -3.58
N ASN A 50 26.08 12.55 -3.72
CA ASN A 50 25.38 12.21 -4.96
C ASN A 50 23.86 12.42 -4.80
N LYS A 51 23.15 12.41 -5.92
CA LYS A 51 21.69 12.45 -5.94
C LYS A 51 21.17 11.18 -6.60
N ILE A 52 20.40 10.39 -5.84
CA ILE A 52 19.69 9.25 -6.37
C ILE A 52 18.39 9.75 -7.02
N GLU A 53 18.24 9.54 -8.32
CA GLU A 53 17.04 9.94 -9.07
C GLU A 53 15.98 8.84 -9.12
N ALA A 54 16.42 7.59 -9.18
CA ALA A 54 15.54 6.43 -9.24
C ALA A 54 16.10 5.27 -8.42
N ILE A 55 15.22 4.43 -7.90
CA ILE A 55 15.58 3.22 -7.17
C ILE A 55 14.65 2.08 -7.60
N SER A 56 15.24 0.92 -7.89
CA SER A 56 14.51 -0.32 -8.15
C SER A 56 14.52 -1.18 -6.90
N ILE A 57 13.35 -1.62 -6.47
CA ILE A 57 13.18 -2.42 -5.24
C ILE A 57 12.31 -3.62 -5.58
N ASP A 58 12.50 -4.72 -4.90
CA ASP A 58 11.67 -5.91 -5.06
C ASP A 58 10.22 -5.71 -4.54
N GLY A 59 9.43 -6.78 -4.54
CA GLY A 59 8.03 -6.72 -4.10
C GLY A 59 7.83 -6.34 -2.63
N ALA A 60 8.85 -6.40 -1.77
CA ALA A 60 8.79 -5.93 -0.39
C ALA A 60 8.61 -4.41 -0.35
N GLY A 61 9.25 -3.71 -1.31
CA GLY A 61 9.12 -2.26 -1.49
C GLY A 61 7.71 -1.76 -1.85
N PHE A 62 6.76 -2.64 -2.20
CA PHE A 62 5.36 -2.25 -2.36
C PHE A 62 4.69 -2.02 -1.00
N ASN A 63 5.19 -1.03 -0.30
CA ASN A 63 4.82 -0.58 1.03
C ASN A 63 4.49 0.92 0.99
N GLY A 64 3.35 1.32 1.54
CA GLY A 64 2.87 2.70 1.44
C GLY A 64 3.77 3.73 2.11
N LYS A 65 4.38 3.41 3.27
CA LYS A 65 5.34 4.28 3.96
C LYS A 65 6.58 4.50 3.09
N MET A 66 7.10 3.43 2.52
CA MET A 66 8.28 3.46 1.64
C MET A 66 8.00 4.27 0.36
N LEU A 67 6.88 3.98 -0.33
CA LEU A 67 6.49 4.72 -1.54
C LEU A 67 6.35 6.22 -1.28
N ARG A 68 5.65 6.62 -0.20
CA ARG A 68 5.53 8.02 0.20
C ARG A 68 6.89 8.64 0.54
N GLY A 69 7.72 7.93 1.28
CA GLY A 69 9.04 8.41 1.67
C GLY A 69 9.96 8.69 0.46
N TYR A 70 9.91 7.88 -0.59
CA TYR A 70 10.63 8.16 -1.83
C TYR A 70 10.01 9.31 -2.64
N GLU A 71 8.68 9.42 -2.69
CA GLU A 71 8.02 10.57 -3.33
C GLU A 71 8.40 11.90 -2.65
N GLU A 72 8.43 11.94 -1.32
CA GLU A 72 8.86 13.12 -0.55
C GLU A 72 10.31 13.51 -0.83
N ARG A 73 11.18 12.53 -1.12
CA ARG A 73 12.58 12.72 -1.52
C ARG A 73 12.77 13.03 -3.00
N GLN A 74 11.68 13.04 -3.77
CA GLN A 74 11.72 13.18 -5.24
C GLN A 74 12.55 12.08 -5.91
N ILE A 75 12.55 10.88 -5.34
CA ILE A 75 13.20 9.69 -5.89
C ILE A 75 12.13 8.83 -6.57
N GLU A 76 12.38 8.44 -7.80
CA GLU A 76 11.49 7.56 -8.53
C GLU A 76 11.61 6.12 -8.04
N ALA A 77 10.66 5.65 -7.24
CA ALA A 77 10.60 4.24 -6.82
C ALA A 77 9.97 3.37 -7.93
N ILE A 78 10.72 2.34 -8.35
CA ILE A 78 10.31 1.33 -9.33
C ILE A 78 10.13 0.02 -8.58
N VAL A 79 8.87 -0.32 -8.29
CA VAL A 79 8.52 -1.43 -7.40
C VAL A 79 7.44 -2.29 -8.04
N PRO A 80 7.60 -3.63 -8.07
CA PRO A 80 6.56 -4.52 -8.57
C PRO A 80 5.29 -4.41 -7.73
N PRO A 81 4.15 -4.00 -8.33
CA PRO A 81 2.92 -3.88 -7.58
C PRO A 81 2.38 -5.24 -7.19
N LYS A 82 1.88 -5.36 -5.96
CA LYS A 82 1.16 -6.55 -5.53
C LYS A 82 -0.14 -6.67 -6.32
N PRO A 83 -0.48 -7.87 -6.83
CA PRO A 83 -1.70 -8.09 -7.58
C PRO A 83 -2.92 -7.77 -6.72
N ILE A 84 -3.93 -7.15 -7.33
CA ILE A 84 -5.23 -6.98 -6.69
C ILE A 84 -5.93 -8.35 -6.79
N PRO A 85 -6.31 -8.97 -5.66
CA PRO A 85 -7.02 -10.23 -5.71
C PRO A 85 -8.30 -10.09 -6.53
N SER A 86 -8.50 -10.94 -7.53
CA SER A 86 -9.77 -11.03 -8.22
C SER A 86 -10.82 -11.56 -7.25
N SER A 87 -11.81 -10.75 -6.95
CA SER A 87 -12.89 -11.11 -6.03
C SER A 87 -14.21 -10.96 -6.76
N ALA A 88 -15.12 -11.93 -6.56
CA ALA A 88 -16.49 -11.81 -7.03
C ALA A 88 -17.27 -10.68 -6.34
N VAL A 89 -16.71 -10.09 -5.31
CA VAL A 89 -17.26 -8.98 -4.52
C VAL A 89 -16.68 -7.66 -4.98
N PHE A 90 -17.44 -6.59 -4.84
CA PHE A 90 -16.93 -5.24 -5.10
C PHE A 90 -15.67 -4.95 -4.31
N ALA A 91 -14.62 -4.53 -5.03
CA ALA A 91 -13.37 -4.09 -4.43
C ALA A 91 -13.57 -2.80 -3.61
N ASN A 92 -12.73 -2.58 -2.61
CA ASN A 92 -12.79 -1.37 -1.78
C ASN A 92 -12.58 -0.08 -2.59
N THR A 93 -11.91 -0.16 -3.74
CA THR A 93 -11.69 0.94 -4.68
C THR A 93 -12.96 1.43 -5.37
N GLN A 94 -14.00 0.58 -5.46
CA GLN A 94 -15.30 0.93 -6.05
C GLN A 94 -16.21 1.73 -5.11
N PHE A 95 -15.79 1.94 -3.89
CA PHE A 95 -16.46 2.78 -2.91
C PHE A 95 -15.76 4.13 -2.87
N GLU A 96 -16.50 5.21 -3.07
CA GLU A 96 -15.93 6.56 -3.17
C GLU A 96 -15.75 7.16 -1.78
N LEU A 97 -14.53 7.59 -1.46
CA LEU A 97 -14.22 8.33 -0.25
C LEU A 97 -14.56 9.81 -0.47
N SER A 98 -15.24 10.45 0.48
CA SER A 98 -15.47 11.89 0.44
C SER A 98 -14.15 12.67 0.48
N ALA A 99 -14.14 13.89 -0.04
CA ALA A 99 -12.92 14.70 -0.15
C ALA A 99 -12.29 15.02 1.23
N ASP A 100 -13.10 15.09 2.27
CA ASP A 100 -12.65 15.28 3.66
C ASP A 100 -12.31 13.99 4.40
N GLY A 101 -12.46 12.85 3.74
CA GLY A 101 -12.17 11.52 4.32
C GLY A 101 -13.17 11.05 5.38
N SER A 102 -14.26 11.79 5.63
CA SER A 102 -15.19 11.51 6.73
C SER A 102 -16.24 10.44 6.42
N SER A 103 -16.48 10.15 5.15
CA SER A 103 -17.52 9.21 4.72
C SER A 103 -17.13 8.44 3.46
N VAL A 104 -17.85 7.35 3.21
CA VAL A 104 -17.69 6.54 2.01
C VAL A 104 -19.03 6.23 1.37
N THR A 105 -19.12 6.36 0.04
CA THR A 105 -20.33 6.08 -0.74
C THR A 105 -20.15 4.76 -1.50
N CYS A 106 -21.13 3.87 -1.41
CA CYS A 106 -21.11 2.59 -2.10
C CYS A 106 -21.60 2.71 -3.56
N PRO A 107 -21.37 1.70 -4.42
CA PRO A 107 -21.85 1.69 -5.81
C PRO A 107 -23.38 1.80 -5.99
N ALA A 108 -24.16 1.55 -4.93
CA ALA A 108 -25.61 1.72 -4.91
C ALA A 108 -26.03 3.11 -4.39
N GLY A 109 -25.09 4.05 -4.18
CA GLY A 109 -25.37 5.42 -3.75
C GLY A 109 -25.64 5.61 -2.25
N GLN A 110 -25.47 4.56 -1.43
CA GLN A 110 -25.60 4.70 0.03
C GLN A 110 -24.29 5.23 0.61
N THR A 111 -24.39 6.16 1.57
CA THR A 111 -23.23 6.76 2.24
C THR A 111 -23.14 6.32 3.70
N SER A 112 -21.94 6.00 4.15
CA SER A 112 -21.64 5.71 5.55
C SER A 112 -20.58 6.65 6.10
N SER A 113 -20.85 7.24 7.26
CA SER A 113 -19.90 8.01 8.07
C SER A 113 -19.47 7.24 9.33
N TYR A 114 -19.89 5.98 9.48
CA TYR A 114 -19.44 5.17 10.61
C TYR A 114 -18.02 4.68 10.34
N ALA A 115 -17.06 5.42 10.86
CA ALA A 115 -15.62 5.23 10.62
C ALA A 115 -14.93 4.72 11.90
N GLN A 116 -13.99 3.81 11.73
CA GLN A 116 -13.12 3.29 12.78
C GLN A 116 -11.69 3.20 12.25
N ALA A 117 -10.74 3.84 12.94
CA ALA A 117 -9.34 3.74 12.58
C ALA A 117 -8.82 2.29 12.70
N ASP A 118 -8.09 1.84 11.68
CA ASP A 118 -7.39 0.56 11.66
C ASP A 118 -5.87 0.82 11.61
N LYS A 119 -5.28 1.01 12.78
CA LYS A 119 -3.85 1.29 12.90
C LYS A 119 -2.96 0.17 12.36
N ARG A 120 -3.45 -1.09 12.38
CA ARG A 120 -2.66 -2.25 11.89
C ARG A 120 -2.51 -2.25 10.39
N ARG A 121 -3.46 -1.64 9.68
CA ARG A 121 -3.50 -1.61 8.21
C ARG A 121 -3.35 -0.20 7.64
N ASN A 122 -2.95 0.76 8.47
CA ASN A 122 -2.77 2.17 8.08
C ASN A 122 -3.99 2.68 7.31
N GLY A 123 -5.12 2.84 8.01
CA GLY A 123 -6.31 3.32 7.34
C GLY A 123 -7.56 3.35 8.20
N THR A 124 -8.69 3.47 7.55
CA THR A 124 -10.00 3.60 8.16
C THR A 124 -10.96 2.54 7.62
N ILE A 125 -11.67 1.87 8.53
CA ILE A 125 -12.77 0.96 8.20
C ILE A 125 -14.09 1.71 8.31
N PHE A 126 -14.79 1.81 7.18
CA PHE A 126 -16.15 2.32 7.13
C PHE A 126 -17.14 1.15 7.14
N ARG A 127 -18.20 1.29 7.93
CA ARG A 127 -19.22 0.24 8.06
C ARG A 127 -20.59 0.79 7.69
N PHE A 128 -21.26 0.14 6.76
CA PHE A 128 -22.65 0.43 6.41
C PHE A 128 -23.57 -0.24 7.41
N LYS A 129 -24.62 0.46 7.85
CA LYS A 129 -25.69 -0.16 8.65
C LYS A 129 -26.36 -1.25 7.81
N ARG A 130 -26.83 -2.31 8.45
CA ARG A 130 -27.53 -3.38 7.75
C ARG A 130 -28.74 -2.87 6.97
N SER A 131 -29.50 -1.96 7.55
CA SER A 131 -30.67 -1.34 6.89
C SER A 131 -30.36 -0.61 5.59
N GLN A 132 -29.10 -0.17 5.38
CA GLN A 132 -28.66 0.43 4.12
C GLN A 132 -28.36 -0.63 3.04
N CYS A 133 -28.10 -1.86 3.45
CA CYS A 133 -27.78 -2.97 2.58
C CYS A 133 -28.97 -3.88 2.31
N ASP A 134 -29.95 -3.93 3.21
CA ASP A 134 -31.17 -4.73 3.06
C ASP A 134 -31.99 -4.22 1.88
N GLY A 135 -32.41 -5.11 1.00
CA GLY A 135 -33.13 -4.76 -0.23
C GLY A 135 -32.30 -4.11 -1.33
N CYS A 136 -30.99 -3.97 -1.16
CA CYS A 136 -30.11 -3.41 -2.17
C CYS A 136 -30.00 -4.35 -3.38
N PRO A 137 -30.23 -3.88 -4.64
CA PRO A 137 -30.17 -4.71 -5.84
C PRO A 137 -28.76 -5.27 -6.11
N LEU A 138 -27.72 -4.64 -5.51
CA LEU A 138 -26.32 -5.05 -5.67
C LEU A 138 -25.82 -5.94 -4.53
N VAL A 139 -26.67 -6.30 -3.56
CA VAL A 139 -26.25 -7.04 -2.36
C VAL A 139 -25.55 -8.35 -2.65
N ALA A 140 -26.02 -9.11 -3.64
CA ALA A 140 -25.43 -10.40 -4.03
C ALA A 140 -23.99 -10.27 -4.54
N LYS A 141 -23.65 -9.16 -5.21
CA LYS A 141 -22.28 -8.85 -5.67
C LYS A 141 -21.44 -8.19 -4.56
N CYS A 142 -22.08 -7.53 -3.62
CA CYS A 142 -21.42 -6.79 -2.54
C CYS A 142 -21.13 -7.67 -1.32
N MET A 143 -22.09 -8.50 -0.94
CA MET A 143 -22.03 -9.39 0.22
C MET A 143 -22.66 -10.75 -0.13
N PRO A 144 -21.93 -11.64 -0.80
CA PRO A 144 -22.48 -12.95 -1.20
C PRO A 144 -22.82 -13.86 -0.01
N LYS A 145 -22.28 -13.56 1.17
CA LYS A 145 -22.62 -14.23 2.44
C LYS A 145 -23.34 -13.24 3.34
N PRO A 146 -24.59 -13.50 3.74
CA PRO A 146 -25.32 -12.62 4.65
C PRO A 146 -24.62 -12.55 6.02
N HIS A 147 -24.47 -11.34 6.54
CA HIS A 147 -23.98 -11.12 7.89
C HIS A 147 -25.13 -11.08 8.89
N SER A 148 -24.98 -11.76 10.03
CA SER A 148 -25.94 -11.80 11.13
C SER A 148 -25.63 -10.69 12.16
N GLY A 149 -25.60 -9.43 11.80
CA GLY A 149 -25.22 -8.35 12.71
C GLY A 149 -25.87 -7.02 12.39
N LEU A 150 -25.54 -5.99 13.18
CA LEU A 150 -26.01 -4.62 13.01
C LEU A 150 -25.43 -3.96 11.74
N PHE A 151 -24.31 -4.46 11.25
CA PHE A 151 -23.59 -3.91 10.10
C PHE A 151 -23.72 -4.86 8.89
N GLY A 152 -23.85 -4.26 7.71
CA GLY A 152 -23.72 -4.89 6.43
C GLY A 152 -22.28 -4.87 5.93
N ARG A 153 -22.03 -4.23 4.77
CA ARG A 153 -20.69 -4.13 4.18
C ARG A 153 -19.76 -3.29 5.04
N SER A 154 -18.53 -3.80 5.22
CA SER A 154 -17.40 -3.02 5.73
C SER A 154 -16.40 -2.78 4.60
N VAL A 155 -15.87 -1.57 4.53
CA VAL A 155 -14.90 -1.15 3.50
C VAL A 155 -13.71 -0.52 4.20
N GLN A 156 -12.52 -0.99 3.87
CA GLN A 156 -11.29 -0.39 4.36
C GLN A 156 -10.75 0.58 3.32
N LYS A 157 -10.43 1.78 3.75
CA LYS A 157 -9.66 2.77 3.00
C LYS A 157 -8.28 2.88 3.61
N ASN A 158 -7.25 2.75 2.78
CA ASN A 158 -5.87 2.82 3.21
C ASN A 158 -5.35 4.26 3.07
N ASP A 159 -4.56 4.72 4.03
CA ASP A 159 -4.00 6.08 4.06
C ASP A 159 -2.95 6.32 2.95
N TYR A 160 -2.44 5.22 2.38
CA TYR A 160 -1.47 5.22 1.27
C TYR A 160 -2.10 4.77 -0.07
N GLN A 161 -3.43 4.86 -0.20
CA GLN A 161 -4.09 4.39 -1.43
C GLN A 161 -3.58 5.13 -2.67
N GLY A 162 -3.34 6.44 -2.56
CA GLY A 162 -2.81 7.26 -3.65
C GLY A 162 -1.44 6.79 -4.12
N GLU A 163 -0.53 6.49 -3.20
CA GLU A 163 0.81 5.97 -3.48
C GLU A 163 0.75 4.61 -4.19
N TYR A 164 -0.10 3.70 -3.70
CA TYR A 164 -0.31 2.41 -4.34
C TYR A 164 -0.87 2.53 -5.75
N ASP A 165 -1.80 3.45 -5.99
CA ASP A 165 -2.40 3.64 -7.30
C ASP A 165 -1.39 4.26 -8.28
N ARG A 166 -0.57 5.22 -7.84
CA ARG A 166 0.53 5.78 -8.64
C ARG A 166 1.58 4.72 -8.98
N ALA A 167 1.98 3.89 -8.02
CA ALA A 167 2.94 2.82 -8.26
C ALA A 167 2.40 1.77 -9.26
N ARG A 168 1.11 1.44 -9.19
CA ARG A 168 0.47 0.55 -10.19
C ARG A 168 0.41 1.17 -11.59
N ALA A 169 0.07 2.45 -11.66
CA ALA A 169 0.06 3.17 -12.95
C ALA A 169 1.45 3.21 -13.57
N LYS A 170 2.48 3.46 -12.76
CA LYS A 170 3.88 3.46 -13.19
C LYS A 170 4.32 2.10 -13.74
N ALA A 171 3.88 1.00 -13.14
CA ALA A 171 4.25 -0.36 -13.56
C ALA A 171 3.77 -0.72 -14.98
N SER A 172 2.86 0.04 -15.57
CA SER A 172 2.40 -0.12 -16.96
C SER A 172 3.18 0.69 -17.98
N THR A 173 4.20 1.46 -17.56
CA THR A 173 5.01 2.32 -18.45
C THR A 173 6.18 1.57 -19.07
N GLU A 174 6.65 2.01 -20.24
CA GLU A 174 7.84 1.48 -20.90
C GLU A 174 9.08 1.61 -20.02
N ARG A 175 9.27 2.77 -19.39
CA ARG A 175 10.38 3.02 -18.45
C ARG A 175 10.45 1.99 -17.32
N TYR A 176 9.32 1.57 -16.79
CA TYR A 176 9.29 0.52 -15.78
C TYR A 176 9.81 -0.83 -16.30
N GLN A 177 9.54 -1.15 -17.56
CA GLN A 177 9.98 -2.38 -18.19
C GLN A 177 11.48 -2.37 -18.53
N GLU A 178 12.03 -1.18 -18.81
CA GLU A 178 13.46 -1.00 -19.13
C GLU A 178 14.36 -1.13 -17.89
N VAL A 179 13.88 -0.63 -16.73
CA VAL A 179 14.69 -0.58 -15.48
C VAL A 179 14.57 -1.88 -14.67
N ARG A 180 13.61 -2.73 -14.98
CA ARG A 180 13.39 -4.00 -14.29
C ARG A 180 13.99 -5.16 -15.06
#